data_467b44c04f95796721a3080de5ad45a0
#
_entry.id   467b44c04f95796721a3080de5ad45a0
#
_cell.length_a   1.000
_cell.length_b   1.000
_cell.length_c   1.000
_cell.angle_alpha   90.00
_cell.angle_beta   90.00
_cell.angle_gamma   90.00
#
_symmetry.space_group_name_H-M   'P 1'
#
loop_
_entity.id
_entity.type
_entity.pdbx_description
1 polymer ?
#
loop_
_entity_poly.entity_id
_entity_poly.type
_entity_poly.pdbx_seq_one_letter_code
_entity_poly.pdbx_strand_id
1 'polypeptide(L)'
;MSRRKPVTFELATSNQRKRSIRDFRRQCYSMMGRTDLLKEDGAGGRQQQKLDNQLHLIEARSGDETVGTIRWGTYISVAGDDHYADSIINNRAGLPSSEPENFSRTDRLIIHPKYRRGTVLIGLARFCLRLAIEAGSRFDLCWSEQH
;
A
#
# COMPACT_ATOMS: atom_id res chain seq x y z
N MET A 1 31.70 -6.98 10.19
CA MET A 1 30.64 -6.49 9.27
C MET A 1 29.39 -7.33 9.50
N SER A 2 28.34 -6.75 10.07
CA SER A 2 27.05 -7.45 10.19
C SER A 2 26.45 -7.57 8.79
N ARG A 3 26.33 -8.80 8.25
CA ARG A 3 25.60 -9.04 6.98
C ARG A 3 24.15 -8.61 7.19
N ARG A 4 23.66 -7.67 6.40
CA ARG A 4 22.24 -7.33 6.36
C ARG A 4 21.45 -8.61 6.08
N LYS A 5 20.46 -8.89 6.94
CA LYS A 5 19.55 -10.01 6.70
C LYS A 5 18.84 -9.83 5.34
N PRO A 6 18.60 -10.89 4.57
CA PRO A 6 17.86 -10.79 3.32
C PRO A 6 16.47 -10.22 3.57
N VAL A 7 15.95 -9.48 2.57
CA VAL A 7 14.59 -8.96 2.62
C VAL A 7 13.65 -9.94 1.91
N THR A 8 12.57 -10.33 2.58
CA THR A 8 11.49 -11.15 2.04
C THR A 8 10.23 -10.31 1.85
N PHE A 9 9.36 -10.74 0.95
CA PHE A 9 8.11 -10.05 0.61
C PHE A 9 6.95 -11.03 0.75
N GLU A 10 5.91 -10.64 1.47
CA GLU A 10 4.76 -11.51 1.73
C GLU A 10 3.45 -10.73 1.92
N LEU A 11 2.32 -11.41 1.72
CA LEU A 11 1.00 -10.88 2.07
C LEU A 11 0.78 -11.00 3.58
N ALA A 12 0.29 -9.92 4.18
CA ALA A 12 -0.17 -9.92 5.55
C ALA A 12 -1.60 -10.48 5.62
N THR A 13 -1.72 -11.77 5.93
CA THR A 13 -3.01 -12.47 5.97
C THR A 13 -3.66 -12.49 7.35
N SER A 14 -2.87 -12.41 8.44
CA SER A 14 -3.40 -12.40 9.80
C SER A 14 -3.69 -10.99 10.31
N ASN A 15 -4.65 -10.88 11.22
CA ASN A 15 -4.95 -9.62 11.91
C ASN A 15 -3.75 -9.08 12.71
N GLN A 16 -2.95 -9.97 13.27
CA GLN A 16 -1.73 -9.59 13.98
C GLN A 16 -0.74 -8.90 13.04
N ARG A 17 -0.51 -9.47 11.84
CA ARG A 17 0.39 -8.90 10.83
C ARG A 17 -0.11 -7.55 10.33
N LYS A 18 -1.42 -7.44 10.07
CA LYS A 18 -2.04 -6.17 9.67
C LYS A 18 -1.88 -5.09 10.74
N ARG A 19 -1.98 -5.44 12.02
CA ARG A 19 -1.69 -4.52 13.14
C ARG A 19 -0.22 -4.08 13.13
N SER A 20 0.72 -5.03 13.00
CA SER A 20 2.16 -4.72 12.93
C SER A 20 2.48 -3.77 11.78
N ILE A 21 1.86 -3.91 10.61
CA ILE A 21 2.01 -3.01 9.48
C ILE A 21 1.49 -1.60 9.82
N ARG A 22 0.32 -1.50 10.47
CA ARG A 22 -0.22 -0.21 10.89
C ARG A 22 0.69 0.50 11.89
N ASP A 23 1.23 -0.24 12.85
CA ASP A 23 2.18 0.30 13.83
C ASP A 23 3.48 0.75 13.16
N PHE A 24 3.98 -0.02 12.20
CA PHE A 24 5.13 0.36 11.37
C PHE A 24 4.86 1.65 10.57
N ARG A 25 3.68 1.78 9.93
CA ARG A 25 3.30 3.00 9.22
C ARG A 25 3.30 4.22 10.14
N ARG A 26 2.66 4.12 11.32
CA ARG A 26 2.62 5.19 12.32
C ARG A 26 4.03 5.60 12.77
N GLN A 27 4.88 4.62 13.04
CA GLN A 27 6.26 4.88 13.40
C GLN A 27 7.01 5.65 12.30
N CYS A 28 6.88 5.23 11.04
CA CYS A 28 7.49 5.92 9.91
C CYS A 28 6.92 7.34 9.72
N TYR A 29 5.61 7.52 9.83
CA TYR A 29 4.98 8.85 9.75
C TYR A 29 5.47 9.78 10.86
N SER A 30 5.57 9.27 12.08
CA SER A 30 6.14 10.03 13.21
C SER A 30 7.58 10.46 12.93
N MET A 31 8.42 9.53 12.44
CA MET A 31 9.81 9.85 12.09
C MET A 31 9.92 10.89 10.96
N MET A 32 8.94 10.96 10.06
CA MET A 32 8.90 11.93 8.95
C MET A 32 8.17 13.23 9.29
N GLY A 33 7.63 13.37 10.51
CA GLY A 33 6.84 14.52 10.91
C GLY A 33 5.49 14.66 10.20
N ARG A 34 4.95 13.56 9.63
CA ARG A 34 3.68 13.53 8.88
C ARG A 34 2.49 13.35 9.81
N THR A 35 2.13 14.42 10.52
CA THR A 35 1.00 14.43 11.47
C THR A 35 -0.36 14.27 10.79
N ASP A 36 -0.49 14.68 9.54
CA ASP A 36 -1.66 14.46 8.69
C ASP A 36 -1.94 12.95 8.50
N LEU A 37 -0.94 12.20 8.11
CA LEU A 37 -1.04 10.75 7.91
C LEU A 37 -1.22 9.98 9.23
N LEU A 38 -0.62 10.48 10.32
CA LEU A 38 -0.85 9.91 11.65
C LEU A 38 -2.31 10.02 12.09
N LYS A 39 -2.98 11.12 11.77
CA LYS A 39 -4.41 11.31 12.05
C LYS A 39 -5.27 10.35 11.22
N GLU A 40 -4.94 10.16 9.95
CA GLU A 40 -5.65 9.24 9.07
C GLU A 40 -5.54 7.77 9.49
N ASP A 41 -4.37 7.34 9.97
CA ASP A 41 -4.11 5.96 10.43
C ASP A 41 -4.41 5.74 11.92
N GLY A 42 -4.74 6.81 12.67
CA GLY A 42 -4.97 6.79 14.12
C GLY A 42 -6.36 6.31 14.54
N ALA A 43 -6.74 6.65 15.78
CA ALA A 43 -8.00 6.23 16.39
C ALA A 43 -9.26 6.71 15.63
N GLY A 44 -9.15 7.75 14.80
CA GLY A 44 -10.19 8.20 13.85
C GLY A 44 -10.13 7.53 12.49
N GLY A 45 -9.15 6.67 12.25
CA GLY A 45 -8.84 6.09 10.94
C GLY A 45 -9.70 4.89 10.54
N ARG A 46 -10.99 4.86 10.89
CA ARG A 46 -11.92 3.78 10.52
C ARG A 46 -11.92 3.50 9.02
N GLN A 47 -11.84 4.55 8.20
CA GLN A 47 -11.81 4.43 6.75
C GLN A 47 -10.56 3.71 6.27
N GLN A 48 -9.39 4.07 6.79
CA GLN A 48 -8.15 3.42 6.42
C GLN A 48 -8.09 1.97 6.90
N GLN A 49 -8.64 1.69 8.08
CA GLN A 49 -8.73 0.33 8.61
C GLN A 49 -9.69 -0.53 7.77
N LYS A 50 -10.79 0.03 7.29
CA LYS A 50 -11.71 -0.64 6.37
C LYS A 50 -11.00 -1.01 5.07
N LEU A 51 -10.30 -0.07 4.46
CA LEU A 51 -9.52 -0.31 3.25
C LEU A 51 -8.40 -1.34 3.47
N ASP A 52 -7.72 -1.34 4.61
CA ASP A 52 -6.73 -2.35 4.96
C ASP A 52 -7.32 -3.77 5.07
N ASN A 53 -8.60 -3.88 5.37
CA ASN A 53 -9.30 -5.17 5.43
C ASN A 53 -9.80 -5.65 4.05
N GLN A 54 -10.13 -4.71 3.16
CA GLN A 54 -10.62 -4.99 1.81
C GLN A 54 -9.50 -5.21 0.78
N LEU A 55 -8.31 -4.67 1.06
CA LEU A 55 -7.15 -4.69 0.18
C LEU A 55 -6.06 -5.62 0.71
N HIS A 56 -5.11 -5.92 -0.13
CA HIS A 56 -3.91 -6.67 0.23
C HIS A 56 -2.85 -5.74 0.82
N LEU A 57 -2.40 -6.06 2.01
CA LEU A 57 -1.21 -5.45 2.60
C LEU A 57 0.00 -6.33 2.29
N ILE A 58 0.96 -5.78 1.57
CA ILE A 58 2.21 -6.44 1.24
C ILE A 58 3.28 -5.90 2.17
N GLU A 59 4.05 -6.79 2.77
CA GLU A 59 5.08 -6.47 3.73
C GLU A 59 6.44 -6.91 3.22
N ALA A 60 7.42 -6.01 3.31
CA ALA A 60 8.83 -6.32 3.16
C ALA A 60 9.44 -6.49 4.56
N ARG A 61 10.12 -7.61 4.80
CA ARG A 61 10.73 -7.95 6.09
C ARG A 61 12.23 -8.21 5.96
N SER A 62 12.97 -7.74 6.95
CA SER A 62 14.38 -8.11 7.16
C SER A 62 14.49 -8.88 8.49
N GLY A 63 14.50 -10.21 8.43
CA GLY A 63 14.30 -11.04 9.61
C GLY A 63 12.89 -10.85 10.20
N ASP A 64 12.80 -10.43 11.46
CA ASP A 64 11.53 -10.21 12.14
C ASP A 64 11.01 -8.78 12.04
N GLU A 65 11.77 -7.88 11.44
CA GLU A 65 11.41 -6.47 11.34
C GLU A 65 10.67 -6.17 10.03
N THR A 66 9.58 -5.41 10.09
CA THR A 66 8.96 -4.78 8.93
C THR A 66 9.86 -3.63 8.48
N VAL A 67 10.26 -3.63 7.22
CA VAL A 67 11.13 -2.59 6.64
C VAL A 67 10.49 -1.82 5.50
N GLY A 68 9.34 -2.30 5.04
CA GLY A 68 8.53 -1.64 4.03
C GLY A 68 7.15 -2.25 3.92
N THR A 69 6.22 -1.50 3.39
CA THR A 69 4.86 -1.95 3.11
C THR A 69 4.27 -1.20 1.94
N ILE A 70 3.31 -1.81 1.27
CA ILE A 70 2.48 -1.22 0.24
C ILE A 70 1.10 -1.85 0.31
N ARG A 71 0.06 -1.10 -0.04
CA ARG A 71 -1.30 -1.60 -0.12
C ARG A 71 -1.75 -1.65 -1.57
N TRP A 72 -2.32 -2.77 -1.97
CA TRP A 72 -2.76 -3.03 -3.33
C TRP A 72 -4.10 -3.76 -3.34
N GLY A 73 -4.90 -3.55 -4.38
CA GLY A 73 -6.10 -4.33 -4.68
C GLY A 73 -6.79 -3.89 -5.96
N THR A 74 -7.80 -4.63 -6.38
CA THR A 74 -8.64 -4.22 -7.50
C THR A 74 -9.53 -3.06 -7.09
N TYR A 75 -9.82 -2.14 -8.00
CA TYR A 75 -10.74 -1.03 -7.71
C TYR A 75 -12.12 -1.53 -7.29
N ILE A 76 -12.61 -2.58 -7.94
CA ILE A 76 -13.94 -3.16 -7.65
C ILE A 76 -14.09 -3.58 -6.19
N SER A 77 -13.02 -4.05 -5.55
CA SER A 77 -13.08 -4.47 -4.13
C SER A 77 -13.31 -3.32 -3.16
N VAL A 78 -13.12 -2.08 -3.59
CA VAL A 78 -13.26 -0.87 -2.77
C VAL A 78 -14.19 0.19 -3.35
N ALA A 79 -14.84 -0.11 -4.48
CA ALA A 79 -15.80 0.80 -5.12
C ALA A 79 -16.91 1.20 -4.14
N GLY A 80 -17.15 2.51 -3.99
CA GLY A 80 -18.07 3.08 -3.00
C GLY A 80 -17.45 3.29 -1.62
N ASP A 81 -16.29 2.72 -1.33
CA ASP A 81 -15.60 2.84 -0.04
C ASP A 81 -14.30 3.65 -0.14
N ASP A 82 -13.67 3.67 -1.31
CA ASP A 82 -12.48 4.47 -1.57
C ASP A 82 -12.85 5.74 -2.35
N HIS A 83 -13.22 6.79 -1.63
CA HIS A 83 -13.64 8.06 -2.23
C HIS A 83 -12.61 8.67 -3.19
N TYR A 84 -11.33 8.39 -2.97
CA TYR A 84 -10.26 8.90 -3.83
C TYR A 84 -10.26 8.17 -5.18
N ALA A 85 -10.29 6.85 -5.16
CA ALA A 85 -10.37 6.03 -6.37
C ALA A 85 -11.70 6.26 -7.10
N ASP A 86 -12.82 6.35 -6.36
CA ASP A 86 -14.15 6.66 -6.91
C ASP A 86 -14.15 8.00 -7.65
N SER A 87 -13.53 9.03 -7.08
CA SER A 87 -13.42 10.34 -7.72
C SER A 87 -12.69 10.28 -9.07
N ILE A 88 -11.60 9.51 -9.16
CA ILE A 88 -10.85 9.32 -10.40
C ILE A 88 -11.69 8.55 -11.42
N ILE A 89 -12.28 7.42 -11.01
CA ILE A 89 -13.06 6.56 -11.92
C ILE A 89 -14.33 7.25 -12.40
N ASN A 90 -15.00 8.02 -11.55
CA ASN A 90 -16.23 8.74 -11.92
C ASN A 90 -15.97 9.93 -12.86
N ASN A 91 -14.79 10.51 -12.77
CA ASN A 91 -14.34 11.59 -13.67
C ASN A 91 -13.54 11.01 -14.84
N ARG A 92 -14.16 10.18 -15.65
CA ARG A 92 -13.53 9.31 -16.67
C ARG A 92 -12.80 10.01 -17.80
N ALA A 93 -12.85 11.33 -17.87
CA ALA A 93 -12.15 12.10 -18.90
C ALA A 93 -10.64 11.87 -18.81
N GLY A 94 -10.06 11.29 -19.86
CA GLY A 94 -8.62 10.99 -19.94
C GLY A 94 -8.17 9.66 -19.37
N LEU A 95 -9.08 8.82 -18.83
CA LEU A 95 -8.71 7.45 -18.45
C LEU A 95 -8.59 6.55 -19.69
N PRO A 96 -7.63 5.59 -19.65
CA PRO A 96 -7.38 4.69 -20.79
C PRO A 96 -8.48 3.61 -20.95
N SER A 97 -9.41 3.49 -20.02
CA SER A 97 -10.55 2.57 -20.06
C SER A 97 -11.75 3.17 -19.35
N SER A 98 -12.96 2.78 -19.78
CA SER A 98 -14.22 3.08 -19.09
C SER A 98 -14.69 1.94 -18.19
N GLU A 99 -14.00 0.80 -18.20
CA GLU A 99 -14.37 -0.42 -17.47
C GLU A 99 -13.66 -0.45 -16.12
N PRO A 100 -14.40 -0.31 -14.98
CA PRO A 100 -13.82 -0.30 -13.64
C PRO A 100 -12.99 -1.56 -13.31
N GLU A 101 -13.35 -2.70 -13.91
CA GLU A 101 -12.68 -3.99 -13.71
C GLU A 101 -11.23 -3.99 -14.23
N ASN A 102 -10.90 -3.08 -15.13
CA ASN A 102 -9.55 -2.97 -15.67
C ASN A 102 -8.58 -2.27 -14.72
N PHE A 103 -9.06 -1.72 -13.61
CA PHE A 103 -8.25 -0.94 -12.70
C PHE A 103 -7.92 -1.68 -11.41
N SER A 104 -6.67 -1.63 -11.04
CA SER A 104 -6.20 -1.82 -9.67
C SER A 104 -5.85 -0.48 -9.03
N ARG A 105 -5.59 -0.50 -7.76
CA ARG A 105 -5.15 0.67 -7.00
C ARG A 105 -3.98 0.32 -6.09
N THR A 106 -3.04 1.22 -5.99
CA THR A 106 -1.84 1.09 -5.15
C THR A 106 -1.64 2.35 -4.34
N ASP A 107 -1.50 2.22 -3.03
CA ASP A 107 -1.18 3.33 -2.14
C ASP A 107 -0.40 2.88 -0.91
N ARG A 108 -0.17 3.79 0.02
CA ARG A 108 0.50 3.54 1.30
C ARG A 108 1.85 2.85 1.15
N LEU A 109 2.61 3.21 0.09
CA LEU A 109 4.00 2.80 -0.04
C LEU A 109 4.84 3.51 1.02
N ILE A 110 5.38 2.75 1.93
CA ILE A 110 6.25 3.25 3.01
C ILE A 110 7.45 2.34 3.12
N ILE A 111 8.63 2.93 3.13
CA ILE A 111 9.89 2.21 3.32
C ILE A 111 10.64 2.89 4.46
N HIS A 112 11.08 2.10 5.43
CA HIS A 112 11.90 2.58 6.54
C HIS A 112 13.13 3.32 5.99
N PRO A 113 13.49 4.51 6.52
CA PRO A 113 14.55 5.36 5.97
C PRO A 113 15.88 4.64 5.71
N LYS A 114 16.27 3.70 6.56
CA LYS A 114 17.49 2.90 6.40
C LYS A 114 17.51 1.99 5.17
N TYR A 115 16.33 1.72 4.57
CA TYR A 115 16.15 0.78 3.45
C TYR A 115 15.73 1.46 2.15
N ARG A 116 15.55 2.79 2.12
CA ARG A 116 15.08 3.54 0.94
C ARG A 116 15.99 3.45 -0.28
N ARG A 117 17.28 3.26 -0.08
CA ARG A 117 18.27 3.14 -1.17
C ARG A 117 18.54 1.69 -1.60
N GLY A 118 17.69 0.77 -1.20
CA GLY A 118 17.86 -0.65 -1.48
C GLY A 118 16.82 -1.20 -2.46
N THR A 119 16.75 -2.52 -2.50
CA THR A 119 15.86 -3.30 -3.39
C THR A 119 14.42 -3.41 -2.88
N VAL A 120 14.09 -2.81 -1.72
CA VAL A 120 12.76 -2.95 -1.08
C VAL A 120 11.65 -2.38 -1.97
N LEU A 121 11.85 -1.20 -2.54
CA LEU A 121 10.91 -0.60 -3.47
C LEU A 121 10.63 -1.52 -4.67
N ILE A 122 11.70 -2.01 -5.28
CA ILE A 122 11.61 -2.89 -6.45
C ILE A 122 10.87 -4.18 -6.11
N GLY A 123 11.16 -4.78 -4.96
CA GLY A 123 10.49 -6.00 -4.50
C GLY A 123 9.01 -5.80 -4.24
N LEU A 124 8.62 -4.71 -3.58
CA LEU A 124 7.21 -4.36 -3.36
C LEU A 124 6.49 -4.09 -4.68
N ALA A 125 7.09 -3.32 -5.59
CA ALA A 125 6.51 -3.03 -6.90
C ALA A 125 6.32 -4.31 -7.74
N ARG A 126 7.31 -5.20 -7.76
CA ARG A 126 7.20 -6.51 -8.44
C ARG A 126 6.08 -7.37 -7.85
N PHE A 127 5.92 -7.34 -6.55
CA PHE A 127 4.84 -8.08 -5.89
C PHE A 127 3.47 -7.56 -6.32
N CYS A 128 3.27 -6.24 -6.32
CA CYS A 128 2.04 -5.61 -6.81
C CYS A 128 1.78 -5.93 -8.28
N LEU A 129 2.80 -5.86 -9.13
CA LEU A 129 2.66 -6.17 -10.55
C LEU A 129 2.21 -7.61 -10.77
N ARG A 130 2.75 -8.57 -10.02
CA ARG A 130 2.31 -9.96 -10.08
C ARG A 130 0.85 -10.11 -9.71
N LEU A 131 0.40 -9.49 -8.60
CA LEU A 131 -1.00 -9.52 -8.19
C LEU A 131 -1.91 -8.87 -9.23
N ALA A 132 -1.49 -7.76 -9.85
CA ALA A 132 -2.24 -7.09 -10.90
C ALA A 132 -2.42 -7.98 -12.14
N ILE A 133 -1.37 -8.67 -12.56
CA ILE A 133 -1.41 -9.62 -13.69
C ILE A 133 -2.36 -10.78 -13.35
N GLU A 134 -2.24 -11.37 -12.17
CA GLU A 134 -3.11 -12.47 -11.69
C GLU A 134 -4.58 -12.05 -11.62
N ALA A 135 -4.86 -10.80 -11.25
CA ALA A 135 -6.21 -10.25 -11.19
C ALA A 135 -6.76 -9.78 -12.55
N GLY A 136 -5.96 -9.78 -13.62
CA GLY A 136 -6.35 -9.28 -14.93
C GLY A 136 -6.45 -7.75 -15.02
N SER A 137 -5.89 -7.02 -14.06
CA SER A 137 -5.86 -5.56 -14.10
C SER A 137 -4.94 -5.07 -15.24
N ARG A 138 -5.42 -4.06 -15.98
CA ARG A 138 -4.68 -3.46 -17.10
C ARG A 138 -4.02 -2.14 -16.72
N PHE A 139 -4.60 -1.45 -15.76
CA PHE A 139 -4.16 -0.11 -15.31
C PHE A 139 -4.13 -0.07 -13.79
N ASP A 140 -3.18 0.68 -13.25
CA ASP A 140 -3.07 0.89 -11.81
C ASP A 140 -3.25 2.36 -11.46
N LEU A 141 -4.19 2.63 -10.56
CA LEU A 141 -4.38 3.94 -9.97
C LEU A 141 -3.37 4.08 -8.82
N CYS A 142 -2.35 4.86 -9.06
CA CYS A 142 -1.34 5.16 -8.05
C CYS A 142 -1.31 6.67 -7.82
N TRP A 143 -1.42 7.09 -6.58
CA TRP A 143 -1.22 8.49 -6.22
C TRP A 143 -0.14 8.62 -5.18
N SER A 144 0.71 9.59 -5.41
CA SER A 144 1.71 10.04 -4.46
C SER A 144 1.35 11.43 -3.98
N GLU A 145 1.54 11.68 -2.71
CA GLU A 145 1.47 13.05 -2.23
C GLU A 145 2.68 13.82 -2.74
N GLN A 146 2.41 14.94 -3.41
CA GLN A 146 3.47 15.88 -3.73
C GLN A 146 3.88 16.62 -2.47
N HIS A 147 5.17 16.61 -2.18
CA HIS A 147 5.81 17.36 -1.09
C HIS A 147 6.55 18.55 -1.63
#